data_306cd17d362b57f09986de27c229ed8f
#
_entry.id   306cd17d362b57f09986de27c229ed8f
#
_cell.length_a   1.000
_cell.length_b   1.000
_cell.length_c   1.000
_cell.angle_alpha   90.00
_cell.angle_beta   90.00
_cell.angle_gamma   90.00
#
_symmetry.space_group_name_H-M   'P 1'
#
loop_
_entity.id
_entity.type
_entity.pdbx_description
1 polymer ?
#
loop_
_entity_poly.entity_id
_entity_poly.type
_entity_poly.pdbx_seq_one_letter_code
_entity_poly.pdbx_strand_id
1 'polypeptide(L)'
;MSDIAEQLHQAELFRDVDLADLTTLASVMESETYAPHEVIFRWGDVGDTMYIIQEGRVRIYTFDSQGNELTIRYYGKSDIFGEFSLLDNQPRSASASVTEATTLLTLQRDDFMDFLIKHPQISLTMMRSLSRRARYTTSYLEEAVNWARRLARGEYQQALEEITHSQQEEGGNQIQGLLGAFLEMVKNVQEREQKLQQELVRLQVQIDQSKRETQVETITRSEFFSKLKSQARELRAQTLGASPEAVQQDDTPPPQVS
;
A
#
# COMPACT_ATOMS: atom_id res chain seq x y z
N MET A 1 -27.36 -27.47 -17.74
CA MET A 1 -27.28 -26.55 -18.88
C MET A 1 -28.17 -25.34 -18.72
N SER A 2 -29.45 -25.45 -18.34
CA SER A 2 -30.30 -24.28 -18.04
C SER A 2 -29.72 -23.37 -16.96
N ASP A 3 -29.16 -23.93 -15.89
CA ASP A 3 -28.55 -23.22 -14.77
C ASP A 3 -27.30 -22.45 -15.17
N ILE A 4 -26.46 -22.99 -16.05
CA ILE A 4 -25.28 -22.30 -16.59
C ILE A 4 -25.70 -21.11 -17.47
N ALA A 5 -26.70 -21.28 -18.34
CA ALA A 5 -27.19 -20.20 -19.19
C ALA A 5 -27.78 -19.02 -18.37
N GLU A 6 -28.53 -19.33 -17.29
CA GLU A 6 -29.05 -18.33 -16.37
C GLU A 6 -27.90 -17.59 -15.65
N GLN A 7 -26.86 -18.30 -15.26
CA GLN A 7 -25.68 -17.71 -14.64
C GLN A 7 -24.88 -16.84 -15.63
N LEU A 8 -24.70 -17.28 -16.86
CA LEU A 8 -24.10 -16.47 -17.92
C LEU A 8 -24.86 -15.16 -18.13
N HIS A 9 -26.20 -15.22 -18.13
CA HIS A 9 -27.04 -14.03 -18.27
C HIS A 9 -26.88 -13.01 -17.13
N GLN A 10 -26.39 -13.42 -15.96
CA GLN A 10 -26.07 -12.52 -14.85
C GLN A 10 -24.74 -11.77 -15.08
N ALA A 11 -23.84 -12.32 -15.88
CA ALA A 11 -22.58 -11.67 -16.21
C ALA A 11 -22.82 -10.44 -17.11
N GLU A 12 -22.15 -9.32 -16.80
CA GLU A 12 -22.33 -8.04 -17.52
C GLU A 12 -22.21 -8.20 -19.05
N LEU A 13 -21.30 -9.04 -19.49
CA LEU A 13 -20.99 -9.26 -20.91
C LEU A 13 -22.16 -9.90 -21.67
N PHE A 14 -22.92 -10.77 -21.04
CA PHE A 14 -23.95 -11.60 -21.68
C PHE A 14 -25.39 -11.18 -21.31
N ARG A 15 -25.57 -10.10 -20.57
CA ARG A 15 -26.87 -9.65 -20.08
C ARG A 15 -27.89 -9.38 -21.18
N ASP A 16 -27.44 -8.91 -22.35
CA ASP A 16 -28.29 -8.55 -23.48
C ASP A 16 -28.40 -9.70 -24.52
N VAL A 17 -27.99 -10.93 -24.15
CA VAL A 17 -28.04 -12.12 -25.02
C VAL A 17 -29.22 -13.00 -24.64
N ASP A 18 -29.94 -13.53 -25.64
CA ASP A 18 -31.06 -14.42 -25.39
C ASP A 18 -30.61 -15.73 -24.72
N LEU A 19 -31.46 -16.25 -23.80
CA LEU A 19 -31.18 -17.49 -23.06
C LEU A 19 -30.94 -18.69 -23.96
N ALA A 20 -31.61 -18.76 -25.14
CA ALA A 20 -31.41 -19.83 -26.11
C ALA A 20 -29.99 -19.84 -26.67
N ASP A 21 -29.44 -18.66 -26.97
CA ASP A 21 -28.06 -18.48 -27.45
C ASP A 21 -27.05 -18.79 -26.33
N LEU A 22 -27.34 -18.34 -25.10
CA LEU A 22 -26.51 -18.67 -23.94
C LEU A 22 -26.53 -20.17 -23.61
N THR A 23 -27.64 -20.86 -23.85
CA THR A 23 -27.72 -22.32 -23.71
C THR A 23 -26.80 -23.01 -24.73
N THR A 24 -26.73 -22.47 -25.94
CA THR A 24 -25.81 -22.98 -26.99
C THR A 24 -24.35 -22.71 -26.56
N LEU A 25 -24.03 -21.51 -26.08
CA LEU A 25 -22.69 -21.21 -25.55
C LEU A 25 -22.32 -22.12 -24.38
N ALA A 26 -23.24 -22.33 -23.43
CA ALA A 26 -23.04 -23.21 -22.29
C ALA A 26 -22.73 -24.67 -22.69
N SER A 27 -23.18 -25.11 -23.87
CA SER A 27 -22.93 -26.47 -24.34
C SER A 27 -21.49 -26.74 -24.80
N VAL A 28 -20.72 -25.69 -25.11
CA VAL A 28 -19.29 -25.76 -25.50
C VAL A 28 -18.36 -25.38 -24.36
N MET A 29 -18.89 -24.95 -23.21
CA MET A 29 -18.11 -24.62 -22.03
C MET A 29 -17.82 -25.87 -21.21
N GLU A 30 -16.65 -25.88 -20.59
CA GLU A 30 -16.22 -26.89 -19.65
C GLU A 30 -16.22 -26.33 -18.24
N SER A 31 -16.37 -27.20 -17.24
CA SER A 31 -16.33 -26.82 -15.83
C SER A 31 -15.06 -27.38 -15.19
N GLU A 32 -14.26 -26.51 -14.60
CA GLU A 32 -13.03 -26.86 -13.91
C GLU A 32 -13.09 -26.44 -12.44
N THR A 33 -12.57 -27.27 -11.53
CA THR A 33 -12.54 -26.99 -10.10
C THR A 33 -11.10 -26.85 -9.62
N TYR A 34 -10.84 -25.81 -8.85
CA TYR A 34 -9.53 -25.45 -8.32
C TYR A 34 -9.53 -25.52 -6.79
N ALA A 35 -8.46 -26.08 -6.22
CA ALA A 35 -8.23 -26.07 -4.78
C ALA A 35 -7.77 -24.68 -4.29
N PRO A 36 -8.02 -24.32 -3.01
CA PRO A 36 -7.56 -23.04 -2.47
C PRO A 36 -6.07 -22.77 -2.74
N HIS A 37 -5.74 -21.54 -3.15
CA HIS A 37 -4.41 -21.06 -3.50
C HIS A 37 -3.80 -21.65 -4.79
N GLU A 38 -4.55 -22.40 -5.57
CA GLU A 38 -4.09 -22.90 -6.86
C GLU A 38 -3.98 -21.74 -7.89
N VAL A 39 -2.96 -21.83 -8.75
CA VAL A 39 -2.70 -20.84 -9.81
C VAL A 39 -3.40 -21.33 -11.08
N ILE A 40 -4.26 -20.47 -11.65
CA ILE A 40 -4.98 -20.75 -12.91
C ILE A 40 -4.07 -20.49 -14.10
N PHE A 41 -3.41 -19.34 -14.12
CA PHE A 41 -2.40 -18.95 -15.12
C PHE A 41 -1.46 -17.88 -14.55
N ARG A 42 -0.31 -17.71 -15.20
CA ARG A 42 0.72 -16.72 -14.82
C ARG A 42 0.81 -15.59 -15.85
N TRP A 43 1.29 -14.45 -15.41
CA TRP A 43 1.68 -13.36 -16.29
C TRP A 43 2.65 -13.86 -17.37
N GLY A 44 2.39 -13.49 -18.62
CA GLY A 44 3.20 -13.90 -19.78
C GLY A 44 2.85 -15.26 -20.39
N ASP A 45 1.97 -16.07 -19.75
CA ASP A 45 1.48 -17.32 -20.35
C ASP A 45 0.69 -17.03 -21.64
N VAL A 46 0.70 -17.97 -22.58
CA VAL A 46 -0.20 -17.94 -23.73
C VAL A 46 -1.64 -18.10 -23.25
N GLY A 47 -2.52 -17.21 -23.67
CA GLY A 47 -3.92 -17.22 -23.24
C GLY A 47 -4.88 -17.49 -24.38
N ASP A 48 -5.48 -18.66 -24.42
CA ASP A 48 -6.50 -19.12 -25.39
C ASP A 48 -7.86 -19.42 -24.75
N THR A 49 -7.97 -19.25 -23.45
CA THR A 49 -9.15 -19.56 -22.64
C THR A 49 -9.57 -18.34 -21.82
N MET A 50 -10.87 -18.05 -21.79
CA MET A 50 -11.49 -17.13 -20.82
C MET A 50 -12.24 -17.90 -19.77
N TYR A 51 -12.44 -17.29 -18.60
CA TYR A 51 -13.02 -17.90 -17.43
C TYR A 51 -14.19 -17.10 -16.91
N ILE A 52 -15.22 -17.81 -16.42
CA ILE A 52 -16.37 -17.26 -15.71
C ILE A 52 -16.47 -17.95 -14.37
N ILE A 53 -16.55 -17.20 -13.29
CA ILE A 53 -16.61 -17.76 -11.95
C ILE A 53 -18.01 -18.26 -11.67
N GLN A 54 -18.16 -19.58 -11.57
CA GLN A 54 -19.41 -20.21 -11.20
C GLN A 54 -19.61 -20.16 -9.69
N GLU A 55 -18.56 -20.43 -8.92
CA GLU A 55 -18.54 -20.40 -7.46
C GLU A 55 -17.12 -20.14 -6.97
N GLY A 56 -16.97 -19.44 -5.82
CA GLY A 56 -15.69 -19.14 -5.22
C GLY A 56 -15.14 -17.77 -5.56
N ARG A 57 -13.81 -17.58 -5.43
CA ARG A 57 -13.16 -16.29 -5.56
C ARG A 57 -11.78 -16.39 -6.21
N VAL A 58 -11.54 -15.51 -7.17
CA VAL A 58 -10.26 -15.41 -7.93
C VAL A 58 -9.57 -14.09 -7.59
N ARG A 59 -8.26 -14.17 -7.37
CA ARG A 59 -7.36 -13.04 -7.18
C ARG A 59 -6.55 -12.82 -8.46
N ILE A 60 -6.60 -11.62 -9.01
CA ILE A 60 -5.72 -11.18 -10.09
C ILE A 60 -4.57 -10.39 -9.48
N TYR A 61 -3.33 -10.72 -9.85
CA TYR A 61 -2.14 -10.12 -9.27
C TYR A 61 -1.01 -9.98 -10.30
N THR A 62 -0.09 -9.09 -10.02
CA THR A 62 1.16 -8.88 -10.74
C THR A 62 2.32 -8.87 -9.75
N PHE A 63 3.52 -8.53 -10.22
CA PHE A 63 4.70 -8.39 -9.37
C PHE A 63 5.22 -6.95 -9.43
N ASP A 64 5.67 -6.45 -8.30
CA ASP A 64 6.37 -5.17 -8.23
C ASP A 64 7.82 -5.30 -8.74
N SER A 65 8.56 -4.18 -8.76
CA SER A 65 9.97 -4.15 -9.16
C SER A 65 10.90 -4.94 -8.25
N GLN A 66 10.45 -5.34 -7.06
CA GLN A 66 11.20 -6.15 -6.09
C GLN A 66 10.82 -7.63 -6.15
N GLY A 67 9.82 -7.98 -6.98
CA GLY A 67 9.33 -9.35 -7.14
C GLY A 67 8.25 -9.75 -6.12
N ASN A 68 7.69 -8.81 -5.35
CA ASN A 68 6.58 -9.10 -4.45
C ASN A 68 5.26 -9.11 -5.21
N GLU A 69 4.32 -9.96 -4.79
CA GLU A 69 3.00 -10.02 -5.38
C GLU A 69 2.18 -8.77 -5.04
N LEU A 70 1.68 -8.09 -6.07
CA LEU A 70 0.76 -6.97 -5.96
C LEU A 70 -0.62 -7.41 -6.45
N THR A 71 -1.59 -7.50 -5.55
CA THR A 71 -2.97 -7.83 -5.91
C THR A 71 -3.61 -6.63 -6.63
N ILE A 72 -4.08 -6.88 -7.85
CA ILE A 72 -4.78 -5.88 -8.65
C ILE A 72 -6.26 -5.87 -8.27
N ARG A 73 -6.91 -7.06 -8.25
CA ARG A 73 -8.35 -7.18 -8.06
C ARG A 73 -8.75 -8.56 -7.58
N TYR A 74 -9.90 -8.63 -6.91
CA TYR A 74 -10.63 -9.88 -6.65
C TYR A 74 -11.87 -9.93 -7.54
N TYR A 75 -12.16 -11.13 -8.03
CA TYR A 75 -13.34 -11.47 -8.81
C TYR A 75 -14.17 -12.51 -8.05
N GLY A 76 -15.49 -12.42 -8.15
CA GLY A 76 -16.45 -13.32 -7.51
C GLY A 76 -17.41 -13.93 -8.53
N LYS A 77 -18.46 -14.57 -8.02
CA LYS A 77 -19.49 -15.25 -8.83
C LYS A 77 -19.99 -14.37 -9.99
N SER A 78 -20.11 -14.94 -11.18
CA SER A 78 -20.53 -14.33 -12.45
C SER A 78 -19.55 -13.31 -13.03
N ASP A 79 -18.40 -13.03 -12.38
CA ASP A 79 -17.35 -12.24 -12.98
C ASP A 79 -16.61 -13.03 -14.07
N ILE A 80 -16.08 -12.28 -15.06
CA ILE A 80 -15.34 -12.80 -16.21
C ILE A 80 -13.91 -12.29 -16.15
N PHE A 81 -12.94 -13.16 -16.46
CA PHE A 81 -11.52 -12.78 -16.54
C PHE A 81 -10.77 -13.61 -17.59
N GLY A 82 -9.58 -13.14 -17.98
CA GLY A 82 -8.75 -13.79 -19.00
C GLY A 82 -9.19 -13.50 -20.44
N GLU A 83 -10.20 -12.65 -20.64
CA GLU A 83 -10.77 -12.28 -21.93
C GLU A 83 -9.82 -11.48 -22.82
N PHE A 84 -8.88 -10.71 -22.23
CA PHE A 84 -7.98 -9.82 -22.99
C PHE A 84 -7.12 -10.59 -23.98
N SER A 85 -6.49 -11.67 -23.52
CA SER A 85 -5.64 -12.51 -24.38
C SER A 85 -6.40 -13.11 -25.57
N LEU A 86 -7.72 -13.34 -25.43
CA LEU A 86 -8.57 -13.84 -26.51
C LEU A 86 -8.79 -12.76 -27.58
N LEU A 87 -8.90 -11.50 -27.14
CA LEU A 87 -9.24 -10.36 -28.01
C LEU A 87 -8.03 -9.82 -28.75
N ASP A 88 -6.89 -9.65 -28.07
CA ASP A 88 -5.70 -8.97 -28.61
C ASP A 88 -4.58 -9.92 -29.02
N ASN A 89 -4.76 -11.24 -28.76
CA ASN A 89 -3.78 -12.27 -29.05
C ASN A 89 -2.41 -12.02 -28.37
N GLN A 90 -2.43 -11.32 -27.22
CA GLN A 90 -1.24 -11.09 -26.42
C GLN A 90 -1.16 -12.10 -25.25
N PRO A 91 0.03 -12.34 -24.70
CA PRO A 91 0.18 -13.12 -23.49
C PRO A 91 -0.64 -12.56 -22.32
N ARG A 92 -0.89 -13.38 -21.29
CA ARG A 92 -1.61 -12.97 -20.07
C ARG A 92 -0.99 -11.71 -19.47
N SER A 93 -1.80 -10.68 -19.27
CA SER A 93 -1.38 -9.37 -18.74
C SER A 93 -1.19 -9.37 -17.21
N ALA A 94 -1.65 -10.41 -16.52
CA ALA A 94 -1.53 -10.59 -15.09
C ALA A 94 -1.57 -12.09 -14.76
N SER A 95 -1.30 -12.46 -13.51
CA SER A 95 -1.49 -13.81 -12.97
C SER A 95 -2.86 -13.92 -12.31
N ALA A 96 -3.44 -15.13 -12.29
CA ALA A 96 -4.69 -15.46 -11.63
C ALA A 96 -4.51 -16.66 -10.70
N SER A 97 -5.02 -16.57 -9.48
CA SER A 97 -5.08 -17.67 -8.51
C SER A 97 -6.40 -17.66 -7.74
N VAL A 98 -6.84 -18.81 -7.27
CA VAL A 98 -8.04 -18.90 -6.42
C VAL A 98 -7.68 -18.65 -4.95
N THR A 99 -8.59 -18.02 -4.20
CA THR A 99 -8.40 -17.78 -2.76
C THR A 99 -9.12 -18.80 -1.88
N GLU A 100 -10.08 -19.49 -2.44
CA GLU A 100 -10.89 -20.54 -1.83
C GLU A 100 -11.22 -21.61 -2.88
N ALA A 101 -11.85 -22.71 -2.50
CA ALA A 101 -12.31 -23.71 -3.46
C ALA A 101 -13.22 -23.02 -4.50
N THR A 102 -12.85 -23.11 -5.76
CA THR A 102 -13.46 -22.31 -6.84
C THR A 102 -13.80 -23.20 -8.03
N THR A 103 -15.00 -23.03 -8.56
CA THR A 103 -15.43 -23.66 -9.82
C THR A 103 -15.52 -22.60 -10.90
N LEU A 104 -14.85 -22.84 -12.03
CA LEU A 104 -14.79 -21.97 -13.19
C LEU A 104 -15.46 -22.65 -14.38
N LEU A 105 -16.16 -21.86 -15.18
CA LEU A 105 -16.54 -22.24 -16.54
C LEU A 105 -15.47 -21.70 -17.49
N THR A 106 -14.97 -22.56 -18.35
CA THR A 106 -13.95 -22.22 -19.35
C THR A 106 -14.55 -22.12 -20.74
N LEU A 107 -14.10 -21.15 -21.51
CA LEU A 107 -14.51 -20.98 -22.91
C LEU A 107 -13.26 -20.72 -23.74
N GLN A 108 -13.09 -21.58 -24.76
CA GLN A 108 -11.95 -21.51 -25.68
C GLN A 108 -12.10 -20.33 -26.64
N ARG A 109 -10.97 -19.82 -27.13
CA ARG A 109 -10.90 -18.68 -28.06
C ARG A 109 -11.79 -18.87 -29.29
N ASP A 110 -11.66 -20.01 -29.95
CA ASP A 110 -12.36 -20.27 -31.23
C ASP A 110 -13.87 -20.25 -31.03
N ASP A 111 -14.38 -20.91 -29.99
CA ASP A 111 -15.81 -20.92 -29.65
C ASP A 111 -16.30 -19.51 -29.28
N PHE A 112 -15.49 -18.76 -28.55
CA PHE A 112 -15.83 -17.39 -28.19
C PHE A 112 -15.87 -16.47 -29.43
N MET A 113 -14.91 -16.57 -30.32
CA MET A 113 -14.87 -15.76 -31.55
C MET A 113 -16.04 -16.11 -32.48
N ASP A 114 -16.36 -17.39 -32.64
CA ASP A 114 -17.54 -17.83 -33.41
C ASP A 114 -18.85 -17.29 -32.80
N PHE A 115 -18.93 -17.25 -31.49
CA PHE A 115 -20.07 -16.69 -30.76
C PHE A 115 -20.17 -15.17 -30.98
N LEU A 116 -19.06 -14.43 -30.90
CA LEU A 116 -19.03 -12.99 -31.18
C LEU A 116 -19.48 -12.63 -32.61
N ILE A 117 -19.09 -13.43 -33.59
CA ILE A 117 -19.50 -13.22 -35.00
C ILE A 117 -21.03 -13.35 -35.12
N LYS A 118 -21.63 -14.29 -34.43
CA LYS A 118 -23.09 -14.51 -34.40
C LYS A 118 -23.85 -13.46 -33.61
N HIS A 119 -23.20 -12.86 -32.58
CA HIS A 119 -23.79 -11.92 -31.65
C HIS A 119 -22.99 -10.59 -31.57
N PRO A 120 -23.02 -9.74 -32.63
CA PRO A 120 -22.21 -8.50 -32.66
C PRO A 120 -22.49 -7.52 -31.54
N GLN A 121 -23.70 -7.57 -30.94
CA GLN A 121 -24.07 -6.75 -29.77
C GLN A 121 -23.14 -6.98 -28.56
N ILE A 122 -22.60 -8.21 -28.39
CA ILE A 122 -21.64 -8.53 -27.32
C ILE A 122 -20.35 -7.74 -27.51
N SER A 123 -19.87 -7.63 -28.77
CA SER A 123 -18.68 -6.83 -29.07
C SER A 123 -18.86 -5.35 -28.68
N LEU A 124 -20.05 -4.78 -28.85
CA LEU A 124 -20.37 -3.42 -28.37
C LEU A 124 -20.38 -3.33 -26.84
N THR A 125 -20.93 -4.33 -26.17
CA THR A 125 -20.92 -4.38 -24.70
C THR A 125 -19.50 -4.50 -24.16
N MET A 126 -18.66 -5.35 -24.78
CA MET A 126 -17.23 -5.44 -24.45
C MET A 126 -16.50 -4.11 -24.68
N MET A 127 -16.69 -3.45 -25.82
CA MET A 127 -16.08 -2.15 -26.09
C MET A 127 -16.50 -1.08 -25.07
N ARG A 128 -17.76 -1.09 -24.64
CA ARG A 128 -18.24 -0.18 -23.57
C ARG A 128 -17.56 -0.50 -22.23
N SER A 129 -17.44 -1.77 -21.87
CA SER A 129 -16.76 -2.22 -20.65
C SER A 129 -15.28 -1.83 -20.67
N LEU A 130 -14.57 -2.07 -21.78
CA LEU A 130 -13.18 -1.66 -21.98
C LEU A 130 -13.00 -0.15 -21.91
N SER A 131 -13.88 0.61 -22.57
CA SER A 131 -13.86 2.09 -22.51
C SER A 131 -14.09 2.61 -21.11
N ARG A 132 -14.97 1.96 -20.35
CA ARG A 132 -15.21 2.28 -18.94
C ARG A 132 -13.96 2.02 -18.08
N ARG A 133 -13.35 0.84 -18.23
CA ARG A 133 -12.10 0.48 -17.53
C ARG A 133 -10.97 1.46 -17.88
N ALA A 134 -10.80 1.84 -19.14
CA ALA A 134 -9.81 2.82 -19.57
C ALA A 134 -10.03 4.18 -18.90
N ARG A 135 -11.27 4.67 -18.83
CA ARG A 135 -11.60 5.94 -18.15
C ARG A 135 -11.29 5.87 -16.64
N TYR A 136 -11.67 4.79 -15.98
CA TYR A 136 -11.33 4.60 -14.57
C TYR A 136 -9.81 4.60 -14.37
N THR A 137 -9.06 3.86 -15.20
CA THR A 137 -7.60 3.83 -15.10
C THR A 137 -6.99 5.22 -15.24
N THR A 138 -7.50 6.05 -16.14
CA THR A 138 -7.03 7.44 -16.32
C THR A 138 -7.34 8.29 -15.08
N SER A 139 -8.56 8.21 -14.54
CA SER A 139 -8.96 8.95 -13.33
C SER A 139 -8.06 8.58 -12.13
N TYR A 140 -7.81 7.31 -11.93
CA TYR A 140 -6.94 6.86 -10.84
C TYR A 140 -5.47 7.24 -11.01
N LEU A 141 -4.99 7.30 -12.25
CA LEU A 141 -3.64 7.78 -12.51
C LEU A 141 -3.52 9.27 -12.12
N GLU A 142 -4.54 10.07 -12.42
CA GLU A 142 -4.60 11.47 -11.99
C GLU A 142 -4.62 11.60 -10.47
N GLU A 143 -5.43 10.80 -9.78
CA GLU A 143 -5.47 10.77 -8.31
C GLU A 143 -4.14 10.35 -7.71
N ALA A 144 -3.53 9.27 -8.23
CA ALA A 144 -2.22 8.81 -7.76
C ALA A 144 -1.13 9.87 -7.92
N VAL A 145 -1.13 10.62 -9.03
CA VAL A 145 -0.22 11.74 -9.25
C VAL A 145 -0.49 12.88 -8.25
N ASN A 146 -1.75 13.15 -7.95
CA ASN A 146 -2.11 14.18 -6.97
C ASN A 146 -1.67 13.79 -5.54
N TRP A 147 -1.90 12.53 -5.14
CA TRP A 147 -1.40 12.01 -3.86
C TRP A 147 0.12 12.06 -3.77
N ALA A 148 0.83 11.64 -4.83
CA ALA A 148 2.29 11.72 -4.87
C ALA A 148 2.80 13.17 -4.71
N ARG A 149 2.13 14.16 -5.33
CA ARG A 149 2.47 15.57 -5.16
C ARG A 149 2.23 16.08 -3.74
N ARG A 150 1.14 15.67 -3.08
CA ARG A 150 0.86 16.02 -1.67
C ARG A 150 1.91 15.44 -0.74
N LEU A 151 2.28 14.16 -0.96
CA LEU A 151 3.35 13.51 -0.21
C LEU A 151 4.68 14.28 -0.34
N ALA A 152 5.01 14.70 -1.56
CA ALA A 152 6.23 15.49 -1.80
C ALA A 152 6.23 16.86 -1.09
N ARG A 153 5.05 17.38 -0.71
CA ARG A 153 4.88 18.64 0.05
C ARG A 153 4.77 18.43 1.56
N GLY A 154 4.79 17.18 2.05
CA GLY A 154 4.60 16.86 3.45
C GLY A 154 3.14 16.90 3.93
N GLU A 155 2.15 16.96 3.02
CA GLU A 155 0.72 17.02 3.31
C GLU A 155 0.15 15.62 3.58
N TYR A 156 0.76 14.86 4.50
CA TYR A 156 0.46 13.43 4.73
C TYR A 156 -0.96 13.15 5.20
N GLN A 157 -1.49 13.98 6.09
CA GLN A 157 -2.84 13.82 6.65
C GLN A 157 -3.92 13.92 5.56
N GLN A 158 -3.82 14.92 4.71
CA GLN A 158 -4.76 15.15 3.60
C GLN A 158 -4.69 14.02 2.58
N ALA A 159 -3.48 13.54 2.26
CA ALA A 159 -3.31 12.40 1.36
C ALA A 159 -3.95 11.12 1.94
N LEU A 160 -3.81 10.87 3.25
CA LEU A 160 -4.43 9.73 3.93
C LEU A 160 -5.96 9.80 3.91
N GLU A 161 -6.53 10.97 4.19
CA GLU A 161 -8.00 11.18 4.18
C GLU A 161 -8.58 10.95 2.79
N GLU A 162 -7.96 11.51 1.74
CA GLU A 162 -8.41 11.33 0.36
C GLU A 162 -8.31 9.88 -0.12
N ILE A 163 -7.19 9.20 0.14
CA ILE A 163 -7.00 7.79 -0.23
C ILE A 163 -8.04 6.92 0.50
N THR A 164 -8.32 7.21 1.78
CA THR A 164 -9.31 6.45 2.56
C THR A 164 -10.72 6.69 2.03
N HIS A 165 -11.04 7.92 1.62
CA HIS A 165 -12.34 8.25 1.02
C HIS A 165 -12.53 7.55 -0.32
N SER A 166 -11.50 7.55 -1.18
CA SER A 166 -11.54 6.85 -2.48
C SER A 166 -11.71 5.32 -2.34
N GLN A 167 -11.32 4.73 -1.19
CA GLN A 167 -11.58 3.32 -0.90
C GLN A 167 -13.05 3.01 -0.62
N GLN A 168 -13.82 3.97 -0.15
CA GLN A 168 -15.23 3.79 0.25
C GLN A 168 -16.22 3.99 -0.91
N GLU A 169 -15.81 4.60 -2.01
CA GLU A 169 -16.64 4.76 -3.19
C GLU A 169 -16.80 3.44 -3.97
N GLU A 170 -17.97 3.22 -4.58
CA GLU A 170 -18.36 1.95 -5.25
C GLU A 170 -17.41 1.47 -6.38
N GLY A 171 -16.48 2.31 -6.83
CA GLY A 171 -15.42 1.94 -7.78
C GLY A 171 -14.14 1.39 -7.13
N GLY A 172 -13.99 1.49 -5.80
CA GLY A 172 -12.76 1.20 -5.06
C GLY A 172 -12.27 -0.25 -5.10
N ASN A 173 -13.17 -1.18 -5.39
CA ASN A 173 -12.82 -2.62 -5.47
C ASN A 173 -11.80 -2.96 -6.58
N GLN A 174 -11.67 -2.09 -7.60
CA GLN A 174 -10.79 -2.33 -8.74
C GLN A 174 -9.33 -1.97 -8.47
N ILE A 175 -9.05 -1.17 -7.40
CA ILE A 175 -7.71 -0.64 -7.13
C ILE A 175 -7.31 -0.78 -5.66
N GLN A 176 -7.98 -1.65 -4.92
CA GLN A 176 -7.66 -1.88 -3.50
C GLN A 176 -6.17 -2.17 -3.27
N GLY A 177 -5.52 -2.89 -4.19
CA GLY A 177 -4.08 -3.17 -4.12
C GLY A 177 -3.22 -1.91 -4.26
N LEU A 178 -3.54 -1.04 -5.21
CA LEU A 178 -2.81 0.21 -5.43
C LEU A 178 -3.03 1.18 -4.28
N LEU A 179 -4.28 1.36 -3.85
CA LEU A 179 -4.63 2.19 -2.69
C LEU A 179 -3.96 1.69 -1.42
N GLY A 180 -3.94 0.37 -1.19
CA GLY A 180 -3.23 -0.24 -0.07
C GLY A 180 -1.74 0.06 -0.07
N ALA A 181 -1.08 -0.10 -1.21
CA ALA A 181 0.34 0.21 -1.38
C ALA A 181 0.65 1.71 -1.16
N PHE A 182 -0.22 2.61 -1.64
CA PHE A 182 -0.09 4.05 -1.38
C PHE A 182 -0.26 4.38 0.10
N LEU A 183 -1.26 3.81 0.78
CA LEU A 183 -1.46 4.01 2.22
C LEU A 183 -0.26 3.55 3.04
N GLU A 184 0.29 2.39 2.71
CA GLU A 184 1.48 1.86 3.37
C GLU A 184 2.70 2.77 3.13
N MET A 185 2.90 3.23 1.90
CA MET A 185 3.96 4.18 1.56
C MET A 185 3.83 5.48 2.35
N VAL A 186 2.63 6.08 2.44
CA VAL A 186 2.39 7.31 3.21
C VAL A 186 2.73 7.12 4.68
N LYS A 187 2.25 6.03 5.30
CA LYS A 187 2.55 5.69 6.71
C LYS A 187 4.05 5.54 6.94
N ASN A 188 4.73 4.78 6.09
CA ASN A 188 6.17 4.56 6.20
C ASN A 188 6.98 5.87 6.08
N VAL A 189 6.61 6.76 5.17
CA VAL A 189 7.26 8.07 5.00
C VAL A 189 7.02 8.94 6.24
N GLN A 190 5.78 9.02 6.72
CA GLN A 190 5.41 9.79 7.90
C GLN A 190 6.15 9.31 9.16
N GLU A 191 6.20 8.00 9.40
CA GLU A 191 6.94 7.42 10.54
C GLU A 191 8.44 7.73 10.46
N ARG A 192 9.01 7.65 9.27
CA ARG A 192 10.43 7.96 9.05
C ARG A 192 10.73 9.42 9.32
N GLU A 193 9.87 10.32 8.87
CA GLU A 193 10.03 11.75 9.11
C GLU A 193 9.91 12.08 10.60
N GLN A 194 8.92 11.52 11.30
CA GLN A 194 8.77 11.69 12.74
C GLN A 194 10.01 11.19 13.52
N LYS A 195 10.56 10.03 13.16
CA LYS A 195 11.79 9.51 13.76
C LYS A 195 12.97 10.46 13.54
N LEU A 196 13.14 10.97 12.33
CA LEU A 196 14.20 11.93 12.01
C LEU A 196 14.05 13.24 12.79
N GLN A 197 12.85 13.76 12.93
CA GLN A 197 12.58 14.96 13.74
C GLN A 197 12.92 14.74 15.21
N GLN A 198 12.52 13.60 15.78
CA GLN A 198 12.87 13.25 17.18
C GLN A 198 14.38 13.14 17.36
N GLU A 199 15.09 12.55 16.40
CA GLU A 199 16.55 12.42 16.47
C GLU A 199 17.25 13.78 16.34
N LEU A 200 16.76 14.67 15.48
CA LEU A 200 17.26 16.05 15.39
C LEU A 200 17.09 16.81 16.70
N VAL A 201 15.92 16.74 17.32
CA VAL A 201 15.68 17.36 18.64
C VAL A 201 16.62 16.80 19.70
N ARG A 202 16.79 15.47 19.73
CA ARG A 202 17.71 14.80 20.67
C ARG A 202 19.15 15.25 20.49
N LEU A 203 19.63 15.30 19.24
CA LEU A 203 20.99 15.76 18.92
C LEU A 203 21.18 17.23 19.29
N GLN A 204 20.17 18.07 19.07
CA GLN A 204 20.22 19.49 19.42
C GLN A 204 20.32 19.70 20.93
N VAL A 205 19.58 18.94 21.73
CA VAL A 205 19.68 18.93 23.20
C VAL A 205 21.08 18.48 23.66
N GLN A 206 21.64 17.43 23.05
CA GLN A 206 23.00 16.96 23.37
C GLN A 206 24.07 18.02 23.07
N ILE A 207 23.96 18.69 21.91
CA ILE A 207 24.88 19.76 21.54
C ILE A 207 24.80 20.93 22.53
N ASP A 208 23.59 21.32 22.94
CA ASP A 208 23.39 22.39 23.91
C ASP A 208 23.93 22.01 25.30
N GLN A 209 23.75 20.77 25.73
CA GLN A 209 24.34 20.27 26.98
C GLN A 209 25.87 20.29 26.92
N SER A 210 26.47 19.75 25.86
CA SER A 210 27.91 19.72 25.67
C SER A 210 28.50 21.14 25.64
N LYS A 211 27.83 22.11 24.97
CA LYS A 211 28.25 23.51 24.99
C LYS A 211 28.21 24.13 26.38
N ARG A 212 27.15 23.84 27.17
CA ARG A 212 27.04 24.31 28.56
C ARG A 212 28.15 23.73 29.46
N GLU A 213 28.42 22.42 29.34
CA GLU A 213 29.50 21.75 30.09
C GLU A 213 30.86 22.36 29.74
N THR A 214 31.14 22.58 28.44
CA THR A 214 32.38 23.22 27.99
C THR A 214 32.51 24.66 28.52
N GLN A 215 31.41 25.43 28.50
CA GLN A 215 31.40 26.80 29.06
C GLN A 215 31.63 26.80 30.59
N VAL A 216 30.97 25.90 31.34
CA VAL A 216 31.16 25.76 32.76
C VAL A 216 32.60 25.35 33.10
N GLU A 217 33.17 24.40 32.36
CA GLU A 217 34.55 23.96 32.51
C GLU A 217 35.54 25.10 32.24
N THR A 218 35.30 25.88 31.14
CA THR A 218 36.13 27.04 30.82
C THR A 218 36.10 28.13 31.90
N ILE A 219 34.88 28.39 32.45
CA ILE A 219 34.72 29.37 33.53
C ILE A 219 35.40 28.88 34.84
N THR A 220 35.21 27.60 35.16
CA THR A 220 35.71 26.98 36.38
C THR A 220 37.26 26.86 36.40
N ARG A 221 37.86 26.67 35.24
CA ARG A 221 39.34 26.65 35.01
C ARG A 221 39.94 28.03 34.87
N SER A 222 39.14 29.10 34.77
CA SER A 222 39.69 30.47 34.64
C SER A 222 40.41 30.92 35.92
N GLU A 223 41.51 31.63 35.73
CA GLU A 223 42.24 32.23 36.87
C GLU A 223 41.34 33.15 37.73
N PHE A 224 40.35 33.75 37.09
CA PHE A 224 39.38 34.61 37.78
C PHE A 224 38.54 33.81 38.80
N PHE A 225 38.02 32.60 38.40
CA PHE A 225 37.25 31.78 39.29
C PHE A 225 38.08 31.20 40.43
N SER A 226 39.35 30.86 40.16
CA SER A 226 40.31 30.43 41.17
C SER A 226 40.57 31.54 42.21
N LYS A 227 40.74 32.79 41.76
CA LYS A 227 40.89 33.97 42.67
C LYS A 227 39.61 34.23 43.46
N LEU A 228 38.45 34.13 42.85
CA LEU A 228 37.16 34.31 43.55
C LEU A 228 36.92 33.22 44.63
N LYS A 229 37.29 31.98 44.33
CA LYS A 229 37.20 30.86 45.31
C LYS A 229 38.14 31.04 46.48
N SER A 230 39.37 31.57 46.27
CA SER A 230 40.31 31.91 47.35
C SER A 230 39.83 33.07 48.21
N GLN A 231 39.35 34.15 47.60
CA GLN A 231 38.78 35.30 48.31
C GLN A 231 37.52 34.91 49.15
N ALA A 232 36.65 34.09 48.59
CA ALA A 232 35.47 33.57 49.27
C ALA A 232 35.85 32.69 50.48
N ARG A 233 36.93 31.88 50.39
CA ARG A 233 37.48 31.12 51.53
C ARG A 233 38.04 32.03 52.59
N GLU A 234 38.80 33.07 52.24
CA GLU A 234 39.35 34.08 53.18
C GLU A 234 38.23 34.84 53.90
N LEU A 235 37.22 35.30 53.20
CA LEU A 235 36.05 35.98 53.77
C LEU A 235 35.26 35.06 54.74
N ARG A 236 35.05 33.77 54.39
CA ARG A 236 34.43 32.81 55.32
C ARG A 236 35.26 32.55 56.55
N ALA A 237 36.58 32.46 56.43
CA ALA A 237 37.47 32.30 57.59
C ALA A 237 37.43 33.52 58.51
N GLN A 238 37.36 34.74 57.97
CA GLN A 238 37.22 35.98 58.73
C GLN A 238 35.86 36.13 59.41
N THR A 239 34.76 35.64 58.78
CA THR A 239 33.39 35.78 59.33
C THR A 239 33.06 34.73 60.38
N LEU A 240 33.71 33.56 60.38
CA LEU A 240 33.44 32.43 61.28
C LEU A 240 34.45 32.27 62.44
N GLY A 241 35.47 33.13 62.50
CA GLY A 241 36.45 33.13 63.61
C GLY A 241 37.26 31.83 63.77
N ALA A 242 37.37 31.03 62.77
CA ALA A 242 38.06 29.75 62.76
C ALA A 242 39.36 29.80 61.97
N SER A 243 40.44 29.29 62.53
CA SER A 243 41.76 29.14 61.93
C SER A 243 41.69 28.35 60.58
N PRO A 244 42.62 28.67 59.63
CA PRO A 244 42.55 28.16 58.22
C PRO A 244 42.68 26.63 58.04
N GLU A 245 42.97 25.86 59.05
CA GLU A 245 43.30 24.41 58.95
C GLU A 245 42.09 23.44 59.05
N ALA A 246 40.85 23.93 59.32
CA ALA A 246 39.72 23.05 59.60
C ALA A 246 38.73 22.82 58.43
N VAL A 247 39.01 23.32 57.18
CA VAL A 247 38.07 23.24 56.07
C VAL A 247 38.65 22.42 54.90
N GLN A 248 39.18 21.23 55.20
CA GLN A 248 39.70 20.33 54.15
C GLN A 248 38.86 19.05 53.93
N GLN A 249 37.67 18.93 54.50
CA GLN A 249 36.83 17.72 54.35
C GLN A 249 35.35 18.09 54.16
N ASP A 250 34.97 18.56 53.00
CA ASP A 250 33.61 18.33 52.48
C ASP A 250 33.56 18.64 50.94
N ASP A 251 34.18 17.78 50.16
CA ASP A 251 34.02 17.75 48.71
C ASP A 251 33.17 16.52 48.34
N THR A 252 31.95 16.44 48.86
CA THR A 252 30.96 15.48 48.39
C THR A 252 30.19 16.07 47.21
N PRO A 253 30.18 15.44 46.01
CA PRO A 253 29.40 15.92 44.89
C PRO A 253 27.90 15.75 45.19
N PRO A 254 27.03 16.64 44.68
CA PRO A 254 25.59 16.54 44.89
C PRO A 254 25.03 15.26 44.27
N PRO A 255 23.93 14.69 44.81
CA PRO A 255 23.35 13.44 44.34
C PRO A 255 22.83 13.62 42.92
N GLN A 256 23.15 12.64 42.05
CA GLN A 256 22.56 12.50 40.72
C GLN A 256 21.07 12.19 40.87
N VAL A 257 20.22 13.08 40.39
CA VAL A 257 18.78 12.85 40.25
C VAL A 257 18.58 11.98 39.04
N SER A 258 17.92 10.84 39.23
CA SER A 258 17.55 9.80 38.25
C SER A 258 16.58 10.33 37.17
#